data_7c1f82823a4a6c5d44da2a55eaf8c359
#
_entry.id   7c1f82823a4a6c5d44da2a55eaf8c359
#
_cell.length_a   1.000
_cell.length_b   1.000
_cell.length_c   1.000
_cell.angle_alpha   90.00
_cell.angle_beta   90.00
_cell.angle_gamma   90.00
#
_symmetry.space_group_name_H-M   'P 1'
#
loop_
_entity.id
_entity.type
_entity.pdbx_description
1 polymer ?
#
loop_
_entity_poly.entity_id
_entity_poly.type
_entity_poly.pdbx_seq_one_letter_code
_entity_poly.pdbx_strand_id
1 'polypeptide(L)'
;MINKCLIIIIFCAFSLHNFAQNGVGIEEELDSGEVKTNVMDPLAPSRAAFYSAILPGLGQAVNKKYWKIPIVYAALGTSIYFYLDNDKSYNRYRDAYKRRLAGFTDDEFFGTTAIPLLSDESLIRAQRTLRRNKELSLLITLGLYALNIIDANVDAHLLQYNMDKNLAVTPYIDFDTPETTAQLGLSLNFKF
;
A
#
# COMPACT_ATOMS: atom_id res chain seq x y z
N MET A 1 10.90 16.35 -17.81
CA MET A 1 9.57 15.72 -17.95
C MET A 1 9.67 14.25 -18.40
N ILE A 2 10.68 13.84 -19.16
CA ILE A 2 10.86 12.48 -19.70
C ILE A 2 11.00 11.40 -18.61
N ASN A 3 11.68 11.69 -17.50
CA ASN A 3 11.91 10.70 -16.42
C ASN A 3 10.64 10.30 -15.65
N LYS A 4 9.61 11.16 -15.60
CA LYS A 4 8.36 10.84 -14.90
C LYS A 4 7.49 9.88 -15.70
N CYS A 5 7.46 10.04 -17.02
CA CYS A 5 6.74 9.12 -17.92
C CYS A 5 7.40 7.74 -17.94
N LEU A 6 8.72 7.67 -17.87
CA LEU A 6 9.48 6.42 -17.89
C LEU A 6 9.20 5.58 -16.63
N ILE A 7 9.08 6.21 -15.46
CA ILE A 7 8.71 5.54 -14.19
C ILE A 7 7.29 4.96 -14.27
N ILE A 8 6.35 5.71 -14.85
CA ILE A 8 4.95 5.26 -15.01
C ILE A 8 4.89 4.07 -15.98
N ILE A 9 5.66 4.09 -17.07
CA ILE A 9 5.72 3.00 -18.06
C ILE A 9 6.31 1.73 -17.43
N ILE A 10 7.38 1.84 -16.63
CA ILE A 10 7.98 0.70 -15.91
C ILE A 10 6.98 0.13 -14.89
N PHE A 11 6.22 0.97 -14.21
CA PHE A 11 5.20 0.54 -13.24
C PHE A 11 4.02 -0.17 -13.92
N CYS A 12 3.57 0.32 -15.08
CA CYS A 12 2.55 -0.34 -15.91
C CYS A 12 3.03 -1.67 -16.49
N ALA A 13 4.29 -1.74 -16.94
CA ALA A 13 4.87 -2.97 -17.49
C ALA A 13 4.98 -4.08 -16.42
N PHE A 14 5.29 -3.70 -15.18
CA PHE A 14 5.36 -4.66 -14.06
C PHE A 14 3.98 -5.23 -13.67
N SER A 15 2.90 -4.46 -13.85
CA SER A 15 1.53 -4.89 -13.56
C SER A 15 1.01 -5.92 -14.56
N LEU A 16 1.48 -5.93 -15.80
CA LEU A 16 1.00 -6.84 -16.85
C LEU A 16 1.58 -8.26 -16.75
N HIS A 17 2.72 -8.44 -16.06
CA HIS A 17 3.35 -9.76 -15.93
C HIS A 17 2.64 -10.71 -14.96
N ASN A 18 1.77 -10.20 -14.08
CA ASN A 18 1.05 -11.03 -13.10
C ASN A 18 -0.25 -11.66 -13.63
N PHE A 19 -0.68 -11.31 -14.84
CA PHE A 19 -1.93 -11.82 -15.41
C PHE A 19 -1.74 -13.09 -16.26
N ALA A 20 -0.50 -13.48 -16.58
CA ALA A 20 -0.20 -14.55 -17.54
C ALA A 20 0.04 -15.93 -16.91
N GLN A 21 -0.06 -16.09 -15.60
CA GLN A 21 0.26 -17.37 -14.91
C GLN A 21 -0.96 -18.14 -14.36
N ASN A 22 -2.18 -17.73 -14.68
CA ASN A 22 -3.34 -18.60 -14.47
C ASN A 22 -3.67 -19.41 -15.73
N GLY A 23 -2.67 -20.10 -16.24
CA GLY A 23 -2.89 -21.20 -17.17
C GLY A 23 -3.56 -22.33 -16.40
N VAL A 24 -4.77 -22.70 -16.80
CA VAL A 24 -5.50 -23.88 -16.35
C VAL A 24 -4.66 -25.11 -16.73
N GLY A 25 -3.80 -25.53 -15.83
CA GLY A 25 -3.22 -26.87 -15.84
C GLY A 25 -4.25 -27.80 -15.25
N ILE A 26 -4.95 -28.56 -16.11
CA ILE A 26 -5.65 -29.78 -15.70
C ILE A 26 -4.53 -30.80 -15.42
N GLU A 27 -4.00 -30.74 -14.22
CA GLU A 27 -3.26 -31.89 -13.70
C GLU A 27 -4.29 -32.85 -13.07
N GLU A 28 -4.51 -33.98 -13.70
CA GLU A 28 -5.12 -35.13 -13.07
C GLU A 28 -4.24 -35.54 -11.88
N GLU A 29 -4.58 -35.00 -10.70
CA GLU A 29 -4.00 -35.40 -9.44
C GLU A 29 -4.58 -36.79 -9.09
N LEU A 30 -3.82 -37.85 -9.41
CA LEU A 30 -4.04 -39.19 -8.87
C LEU A 30 -4.16 -39.06 -7.35
N ASP A 31 -5.39 -39.30 -6.88
CA ASP A 31 -5.78 -39.38 -5.48
C ASP A 31 -4.92 -40.39 -4.71
N SER A 32 -3.81 -39.96 -4.19
CA SER A 32 -3.15 -40.58 -3.05
C SER A 32 -3.72 -39.92 -1.79
N GLY A 33 -4.62 -40.61 -1.10
CA GLY A 33 -5.39 -40.14 0.06
C GLY A 33 -4.53 -39.73 1.27
N GLU A 34 -3.66 -38.76 1.10
CA GLU A 34 -3.09 -37.98 2.19
C GLU A 34 -4.11 -36.91 2.59
N VAL A 35 -4.84 -37.19 3.65
CA VAL A 35 -5.55 -36.17 4.41
C VAL A 35 -4.52 -35.16 4.89
N LYS A 36 -4.27 -34.09 4.11
CA LYS A 36 -3.53 -32.92 4.57
C LYS A 36 -4.34 -32.29 5.70
N THR A 37 -4.14 -32.79 6.90
CA THR A 37 -4.58 -32.09 8.11
C THR A 37 -3.87 -30.72 8.10
N ASN A 38 -4.62 -29.68 7.78
CA ASN A 38 -4.13 -28.31 7.88
C ASN A 38 -3.91 -28.01 9.37
N VAL A 39 -2.74 -28.41 9.86
CA VAL A 39 -2.31 -28.08 11.23
C VAL A 39 -2.20 -26.56 11.28
N MET A 40 -3.06 -25.94 12.10
CA MET A 40 -2.94 -24.50 12.40
C MET A 40 -1.53 -24.21 12.90
N ASP A 41 -0.81 -23.34 12.23
CA ASP A 41 0.50 -22.87 12.66
C ASP A 41 0.33 -21.61 13.52
N PRO A 42 0.39 -21.73 14.85
CA PRO A 42 0.13 -20.61 15.76
C PRO A 42 1.15 -19.47 15.62
N LEU A 43 2.30 -19.74 15.00
CA LEU A 43 3.37 -18.77 14.77
C LEU A 43 3.27 -18.04 13.42
N ALA A 44 2.42 -18.48 12.50
CA ALA A 44 2.30 -17.87 11.17
C ALA A 44 1.94 -16.37 11.23
N PRO A 45 0.99 -15.89 12.07
CA PRO A 45 0.69 -14.47 12.18
C PRO A 45 1.86 -13.65 12.71
N SER A 46 2.55 -14.16 13.73
CA SER A 46 3.72 -13.48 14.30
C SER A 46 4.87 -13.39 13.28
N ARG A 47 5.08 -14.44 12.47
CA ARG A 47 6.06 -14.43 11.39
C ARG A 47 5.71 -13.41 10.30
N ALA A 48 4.45 -13.34 9.88
CA ALA A 48 4.01 -12.37 8.88
C ALA A 48 4.19 -10.93 9.37
N ALA A 49 3.84 -10.64 10.64
CA ALA A 49 4.08 -9.35 11.28
C ALA A 49 5.58 -9.01 11.34
N PHE A 50 6.41 -9.97 11.76
CA PHE A 50 7.86 -9.78 11.86
C PHE A 50 8.49 -9.47 10.50
N TYR A 51 8.13 -10.20 9.45
CA TYR A 51 8.61 -9.92 8.10
C TYR A 51 8.17 -8.56 7.58
N SER A 52 6.93 -8.12 7.88
CA SER A 52 6.46 -6.78 7.54
C SER A 52 7.17 -5.68 8.35
N ALA A 53 7.65 -6.00 9.56
CA ALA A 53 8.45 -5.08 10.37
C ALA A 53 9.90 -4.95 9.91
N ILE A 54 10.46 -5.93 9.19
CA ILE A 54 11.80 -5.81 8.60
C ILE A 54 11.72 -5.07 7.26
N LEU A 55 10.80 -5.49 6.40
CA LEU A 55 10.60 -4.88 5.10
C LEU A 55 9.09 -4.77 4.80
N PRO A 56 8.57 -3.53 4.60
CA PRO A 56 7.17 -3.33 4.27
C PRO A 56 6.76 -4.17 3.06
N GLY A 57 5.65 -4.92 3.18
CA GLY A 57 5.17 -5.77 2.11
C GLY A 57 5.61 -7.23 2.16
N LEU A 58 6.67 -7.59 2.90
CA LEU A 58 7.09 -9.00 2.99
C LEU A 58 6.06 -9.89 3.67
N GLY A 59 5.36 -9.41 4.69
CA GLY A 59 4.28 -10.15 5.33
C GLY A 59 3.12 -10.44 4.37
N GLN A 60 2.77 -9.47 3.51
CA GLN A 60 1.77 -9.67 2.46
C GLN A 60 2.24 -10.70 1.42
N ALA A 61 3.54 -10.74 1.11
CA ALA A 61 4.12 -11.77 0.24
C ALA A 61 4.01 -13.16 0.86
N VAL A 62 4.33 -13.31 2.15
CA VAL A 62 4.19 -14.57 2.91
C VAL A 62 2.72 -15.03 2.92
N ASN A 63 1.80 -14.09 3.08
CA ASN A 63 0.35 -14.34 3.03
C ASN A 63 -0.19 -14.55 1.61
N LYS A 64 0.68 -14.57 0.58
CA LYS A 64 0.33 -14.71 -0.86
C LYS A 64 -0.62 -13.61 -1.38
N LYS A 65 -0.71 -12.47 -0.70
CA LYS A 65 -1.53 -11.31 -1.08
C LYS A 65 -0.68 -10.26 -1.82
N TYR A 66 -0.05 -10.65 -2.92
CA TYR A 66 0.91 -9.84 -3.68
C TYR A 66 0.33 -8.52 -4.20
N TRP A 67 -0.97 -8.47 -4.48
CA TRP A 67 -1.65 -7.26 -4.96
C TRP A 67 -1.63 -6.09 -3.96
N LYS A 68 -1.49 -6.37 -2.64
CA LYS A 68 -1.36 -5.34 -1.61
C LYS A 68 0.01 -4.66 -1.60
N ILE A 69 1.05 -5.36 -2.06
CA ILE A 69 2.43 -4.85 -2.01
C ILE A 69 2.58 -3.51 -2.74
N PRO A 70 2.13 -3.36 -4.01
CA PRO A 70 2.24 -2.07 -4.71
C PRO A 70 1.46 -0.95 -4.00
N ILE A 71 0.34 -1.25 -3.34
CA ILE A 71 -0.44 -0.26 -2.58
C ILE A 71 0.36 0.24 -1.38
N VAL A 72 0.99 -0.66 -0.62
CA VAL A 72 1.84 -0.32 0.52
C VAL A 72 2.99 0.59 0.08
N TYR A 73 3.70 0.22 -0.98
CA TYR A 73 4.82 1.03 -1.48
C TYR A 73 4.36 2.38 -2.07
N ALA A 74 3.21 2.43 -2.73
CA ALA A 74 2.64 3.68 -3.22
C ALA A 74 2.29 4.62 -2.05
N ALA A 75 1.65 4.11 -1.00
CA ALA A 75 1.28 4.89 0.17
C ALA A 75 2.51 5.41 0.93
N LEU A 76 3.48 4.54 1.23
CA LEU A 76 4.72 4.93 1.91
C LEU A 76 5.55 5.87 1.05
N GLY A 77 5.71 5.59 -0.25
CA GLY A 77 6.47 6.42 -1.18
C GLY A 77 5.88 7.82 -1.32
N THR A 78 4.56 7.94 -1.40
CA THR A 78 3.88 9.24 -1.44
C THR A 78 4.09 10.02 -0.15
N SER A 79 3.97 9.38 1.01
CA SER A 79 4.16 10.02 2.31
C SER A 79 5.61 10.50 2.51
N ILE A 80 6.59 9.68 2.13
CA ILE A 80 8.03 10.05 2.15
C ILE A 80 8.30 11.20 1.18
N TYR A 81 7.70 11.18 -0.02
CA TYR A 81 7.85 12.27 -0.98
C TYR A 81 7.39 13.61 -0.38
N PHE A 82 6.22 13.65 0.24
CA PHE A 82 5.73 14.86 0.90
C PHE A 82 6.62 15.31 2.05
N TYR A 83 7.19 14.37 2.82
CA TYR A 83 8.16 14.70 3.85
C TYR A 83 9.38 15.41 3.27
N LEU A 84 10.00 14.84 2.24
CA LEU A 84 11.20 15.39 1.60
C LEU A 84 10.94 16.73 0.90
N ASP A 85 9.79 16.90 0.26
CA ASP A 85 9.40 18.14 -0.41
C ASP A 85 9.18 19.27 0.61
N ASN A 86 8.46 18.99 1.68
CA ASN A 86 8.26 19.96 2.77
C ASN A 86 9.58 20.29 3.50
N ASP A 87 10.47 19.30 3.69
CA ASP A 87 11.78 19.54 4.30
C ASP A 87 12.67 20.41 3.41
N LYS A 88 12.72 20.15 2.12
CA LYS A 88 13.45 20.96 1.15
C LYS A 88 12.93 22.40 1.13
N SER A 89 11.61 22.56 1.05
CA SER A 89 10.98 23.86 1.06
C SER A 89 11.22 24.61 2.38
N TYR A 90 11.10 23.93 3.52
CA TYR A 90 11.42 24.50 4.84
C TYR A 90 12.84 25.05 4.89
N ASN A 91 13.83 24.28 4.43
CA ASN A 91 15.23 24.71 4.44
C ASN A 91 15.46 25.93 3.55
N ARG A 92 14.82 26.02 2.38
CA ARG A 92 14.89 27.21 1.50
C ARG A 92 14.44 28.48 2.21
N TYR A 93 13.26 28.47 2.83
CA TYR A 93 12.75 29.64 3.57
C TYR A 93 13.58 29.95 4.82
N ARG A 94 14.09 28.95 5.51
CA ARG A 94 14.95 29.09 6.67
C ARG A 94 16.28 29.72 6.31
N ASP A 95 16.91 29.27 5.23
CA ASP A 95 18.21 29.79 4.80
C ASP A 95 18.09 31.21 4.28
N ALA A 96 17.03 31.55 3.56
CA ALA A 96 16.73 32.94 3.17
C ALA A 96 16.59 33.86 4.40
N TYR A 97 15.81 33.43 5.41
CA TYR A 97 15.65 34.18 6.65
C TYR A 97 16.96 34.35 7.40
N LYS A 98 17.80 33.33 7.50
CA LYS A 98 19.12 33.42 8.14
C LYS A 98 20.05 34.40 7.42
N ARG A 99 20.03 34.42 6.09
CA ARG A 99 20.84 35.36 5.29
C ARG A 99 20.42 36.79 5.55
N ARG A 100 19.14 37.09 5.63
CA ARG A 100 18.62 38.43 5.98
C ARG A 100 19.02 38.88 7.40
N LEU A 101 18.95 37.96 8.38
CA LEU A 101 19.41 38.26 9.74
C LEU A 101 20.92 38.58 9.78
N ALA A 102 21.70 38.01 8.87
CA ALA A 102 23.13 38.29 8.73
C ALA A 102 23.42 39.59 7.94
N GLY A 103 22.37 40.33 7.50
CA GLY A 103 22.49 41.57 6.75
C GLY A 103 22.67 41.41 5.23
N PHE A 104 22.57 40.18 4.70
CA PHE A 104 22.63 39.96 3.26
C PHE A 104 21.26 40.12 2.60
N THR A 105 21.27 40.65 1.37
CA THR A 105 20.08 40.90 0.56
C THR A 105 20.05 40.10 -0.74
N ASP A 106 20.84 38.99 -0.79
CA ASP A 106 21.04 38.14 -1.96
C ASP A 106 20.24 36.84 -1.88
N ASP A 107 19.21 36.78 -1.05
CA ASP A 107 18.38 35.59 -0.90
C ASP A 107 17.38 35.42 -2.07
N GLU A 108 16.94 34.19 -2.31
CA GLU A 108 16.02 33.83 -3.39
C GLU A 108 14.71 34.63 -3.41
N PHE A 109 14.27 35.13 -2.24
CA PHE A 109 13.00 35.85 -2.05
C PHE A 109 13.16 37.34 -1.89
N PHE A 110 14.37 37.89 -2.06
CA PHE A 110 14.61 39.31 -1.99
C PHE A 110 14.28 40.02 -3.31
N GLY A 111 14.53 39.36 -4.45
CA GLY A 111 14.31 39.95 -5.78
C GLY A 111 15.43 40.91 -6.20
N THR A 112 15.20 41.58 -7.32
CA THR A 112 16.16 42.56 -7.91
C THR A 112 15.93 44.01 -7.45
N THR A 113 14.87 44.25 -6.71
CA THR A 113 14.46 45.59 -6.23
C THR A 113 14.88 45.76 -4.77
N ALA A 114 15.10 46.99 -4.33
CA ALA A 114 15.48 47.31 -2.94
C ALA A 114 14.41 46.89 -1.89
N ILE A 115 13.22 46.49 -2.32
CA ILE A 115 12.14 46.00 -1.47
C ILE A 115 12.06 44.48 -1.61
N PRO A 116 12.08 43.71 -0.50
CA PRO A 116 11.98 42.27 -0.55
C PRO A 116 10.60 41.82 -1.06
N LEU A 117 10.56 40.82 -1.96
CA LEU A 117 9.33 40.21 -2.49
C LEU A 117 8.49 39.55 -1.37
N LEU A 118 9.15 38.98 -0.38
CA LEU A 118 8.53 38.41 0.80
C LEU A 118 9.06 39.05 2.06
N SER A 119 8.16 39.51 2.95
CA SER A 119 8.56 40.03 4.23
C SER A 119 9.13 38.93 5.13
N ASP A 120 9.94 39.34 6.14
CA ASP A 120 10.52 38.41 7.11
C ASP A 120 9.44 37.62 7.88
N GLU A 121 8.32 38.28 8.20
CA GLU A 121 7.17 37.61 8.81
C GLU A 121 6.56 36.53 7.92
N SER A 122 6.53 36.76 6.59
CA SER A 122 6.05 35.78 5.63
C SER A 122 6.99 34.58 5.54
N LEU A 123 8.30 34.80 5.60
CA LEU A 123 9.29 33.74 5.66
C LEU A 123 9.13 32.88 6.93
N ILE A 124 8.94 33.52 8.08
CA ILE A 124 8.72 32.82 9.36
C ILE A 124 7.41 32.01 9.31
N ARG A 125 6.35 32.61 8.75
CA ARG A 125 5.05 31.93 8.62
C ARG A 125 5.13 30.71 7.71
N ALA A 126 5.81 30.83 6.57
CA ALA A 126 6.07 29.73 5.66
C ALA A 126 6.86 28.61 6.34
N GLN A 127 7.93 28.94 7.07
CA GLN A 127 8.72 27.95 7.82
C GLN A 127 7.87 27.18 8.83
N ARG A 128 7.00 27.86 9.60
CA ARG A 128 6.11 27.20 10.58
C ARG A 128 5.15 26.23 9.91
N THR A 129 4.55 26.63 8.79
CA THR A 129 3.63 25.79 8.04
C THR A 129 4.33 24.57 7.46
N LEU A 130 5.47 24.76 6.82
CA LEU A 130 6.25 23.67 6.20
C LEU A 130 6.82 22.71 7.25
N ARG A 131 7.26 23.22 8.40
CA ARG A 131 7.68 22.41 9.53
C ARG A 131 6.54 21.53 10.03
N ARG A 132 5.36 22.10 10.24
CA ARG A 132 4.17 21.33 10.64
C ARG A 132 3.82 20.27 9.62
N ASN A 133 3.83 20.61 8.33
CA ASN A 133 3.52 19.65 7.26
C ASN A 133 4.55 18.52 7.22
N LYS A 134 5.84 18.82 7.39
CA LYS A 134 6.91 17.82 7.49
C LYS A 134 6.68 16.87 8.67
N GLU A 135 6.41 17.41 9.87
CA GLU A 135 6.14 16.63 11.07
C GLU A 135 4.90 15.75 10.92
N LEU A 136 3.83 16.26 10.29
CA LEU A 136 2.63 15.49 9.96
C LEU A 136 2.91 14.38 8.95
N SER A 137 3.70 14.65 7.90
CA SER A 137 4.08 13.62 6.91
C SER A 137 4.88 12.50 7.56
N LEU A 138 5.78 12.82 8.50
CA LEU A 138 6.51 11.81 9.26
C LEU A 138 5.57 10.95 10.11
N LEU A 139 4.63 11.58 10.80
CA LEU A 139 3.64 10.87 11.63
C LEU A 139 2.76 9.95 10.79
N ILE A 140 2.32 10.42 9.62
CA ILE A 140 1.55 9.61 8.67
C ILE A 140 2.39 8.43 8.16
N THR A 141 3.66 8.63 7.83
CA THR A 141 4.56 7.55 7.39
C THR A 141 4.69 6.46 8.46
N LEU A 142 4.89 6.85 9.73
CA LEU A 142 4.95 5.91 10.85
C LEU A 142 3.62 5.18 11.04
N GLY A 143 2.50 5.89 10.92
CA GLY A 143 1.16 5.29 11.00
C GLY A 143 0.92 4.27 9.89
N LEU A 144 1.24 4.60 8.65
CA LEU A 144 1.13 3.68 7.50
C LEU A 144 2.02 2.44 7.67
N TYR A 145 3.22 2.64 8.21
CA TYR A 145 4.13 1.53 8.50
C TYR A 145 3.56 0.59 9.58
N ALA A 146 3.03 1.14 10.68
CA ALA A 146 2.37 0.35 11.71
C ALA A 146 1.14 -0.40 11.19
N LEU A 147 0.30 0.27 10.38
CA LEU A 147 -0.85 -0.35 9.74
C LEU A 147 -0.46 -1.50 8.81
N ASN A 148 0.64 -1.37 8.07
CA ASN A 148 1.15 -2.45 7.22
C ASN A 148 1.54 -3.71 8.03
N ILE A 149 2.13 -3.54 9.21
CA ILE A 149 2.48 -4.67 10.11
C ILE A 149 1.20 -5.33 10.65
N ILE A 150 0.23 -4.51 11.09
CA ILE A 150 -1.05 -5.00 11.60
C ILE A 150 -1.82 -5.74 10.51
N ASP A 151 -1.90 -5.18 9.30
CA ASP A 151 -2.57 -5.82 8.15
C ASP A 151 -1.98 -7.20 7.84
N ALA A 152 -0.65 -7.32 7.82
CA ALA A 152 0.03 -8.59 7.58
C ALA A 152 -0.30 -9.64 8.67
N ASN A 153 -0.38 -9.21 9.94
CA ASN A 153 -0.75 -10.08 11.07
C ASN A 153 -2.20 -10.56 10.96
N VAL A 154 -3.12 -9.61 10.72
CA VAL A 154 -4.56 -9.90 10.59
C VAL A 154 -4.82 -10.82 9.40
N ASP A 155 -4.20 -10.56 8.25
CA ASP A 155 -4.32 -11.40 7.07
C ASP A 155 -3.87 -12.85 7.34
N ALA A 156 -2.78 -13.03 8.07
CA ALA A 156 -2.28 -14.36 8.44
C ALA A 156 -3.23 -15.11 9.39
N HIS A 157 -3.86 -14.38 10.35
CA HIS A 157 -4.90 -14.95 11.20
C HIS A 157 -6.12 -15.36 10.37
N LEU A 158 -6.59 -14.51 9.47
CA LEU A 158 -7.75 -14.80 8.63
C LEU A 158 -7.51 -15.98 7.69
N LEU A 159 -6.29 -16.15 7.16
CA LEU A 159 -5.93 -17.31 6.35
C LEU A 159 -6.03 -18.63 7.12
N GLN A 160 -5.77 -18.63 8.42
CA GLN A 160 -5.93 -19.81 9.27
C GLN A 160 -7.40 -20.11 9.58
N TYR A 161 -8.23 -19.06 9.71
CA TYR A 161 -9.65 -19.20 10.06
C TYR A 161 -10.53 -19.58 8.87
N ASN A 162 -10.10 -19.23 7.65
CA ASN A 162 -10.89 -19.43 6.42
C ASN A 162 -10.74 -20.84 5.83
N MET A 163 -10.56 -21.87 6.68
CA MET A 163 -10.32 -23.24 6.26
C MET A 163 -11.56 -24.13 6.28
N ASP A 164 -12.72 -23.56 6.59
CA ASP A 164 -13.97 -24.30 6.47
C ASP A 164 -14.38 -24.44 4.99
N LYS A 165 -13.76 -25.41 4.33
CA LYS A 165 -14.19 -25.91 3.01
C LYS A 165 -15.58 -26.56 3.05
N ASN A 166 -16.21 -26.60 4.21
CA ASN A 166 -17.47 -27.26 4.44
C ASN A 166 -18.69 -26.44 4.05
N LEU A 167 -18.53 -25.15 3.81
CA LEU A 167 -19.60 -24.27 3.35
C LEU A 167 -19.31 -23.78 1.93
N ALA A 168 -19.97 -24.34 0.94
CA ALA A 168 -19.90 -23.88 -0.43
C ALA A 168 -21.25 -23.32 -0.84
N VAL A 169 -21.25 -22.07 -1.32
CA VAL A 169 -22.41 -21.43 -1.96
C VAL A 169 -22.19 -21.53 -3.46
N THR A 170 -22.97 -22.35 -4.13
CA THR A 170 -22.94 -22.50 -5.59
C THR A 170 -24.21 -21.99 -6.20
N PRO A 171 -24.16 -21.05 -7.17
CA PRO A 171 -25.33 -20.72 -7.96
C PRO A 171 -25.71 -21.93 -8.83
N TYR A 172 -26.97 -22.30 -8.85
CA TYR A 172 -27.46 -23.33 -9.77
C TYR A 172 -28.60 -22.76 -10.62
N ILE A 173 -28.68 -23.26 -11.84
CA ILE A 173 -29.74 -22.96 -12.78
C ILE A 173 -30.44 -24.30 -13.06
N ASP A 174 -31.67 -24.42 -12.67
CA ASP A 174 -32.51 -25.59 -12.98
C ASP A 174 -33.47 -25.24 -14.12
N PHE A 175 -33.60 -26.16 -15.06
CA PHE A 175 -34.53 -26.05 -16.19
C PHE A 175 -35.66 -27.05 -15.99
N ASP A 176 -36.75 -26.59 -15.45
CA ASP A 176 -37.94 -27.44 -15.28
C ASP A 176 -38.58 -27.69 -16.65
N THR A 177 -38.57 -28.91 -17.11
CA THR A 177 -39.31 -29.35 -18.31
C THR A 177 -40.69 -29.84 -17.89
N PRO A 178 -41.80 -29.09 -18.15
CA PRO A 178 -42.28 -28.86 -19.51
C PRO A 178 -42.50 -27.37 -19.89
N GLU A 179 -42.21 -26.42 -19.02
CA GLU A 179 -42.54 -25.00 -19.31
C GLU A 179 -41.34 -24.08 -19.56
N THR A 180 -40.14 -24.60 -19.75
CA THR A 180 -38.93 -23.84 -20.12
C THR A 180 -38.67 -22.57 -19.25
N THR A 181 -39.04 -22.58 -17.99
CA THR A 181 -38.75 -21.51 -17.06
C THR A 181 -37.46 -21.81 -16.33
N ALA A 182 -36.41 -20.98 -16.57
CA ALA A 182 -35.17 -21.08 -15.84
C ALA A 182 -35.37 -20.60 -14.40
N GLN A 183 -35.18 -21.49 -13.44
CA GLN A 183 -35.14 -21.14 -12.01
C GLN A 183 -33.71 -20.90 -11.59
N LEU A 184 -33.41 -19.67 -11.16
CA LEU A 184 -32.13 -19.28 -10.58
C LEU A 184 -32.20 -19.50 -9.08
N GLY A 185 -31.28 -20.32 -8.56
CA GLY A 185 -31.17 -20.60 -7.13
C GLY A 185 -29.74 -20.49 -6.61
N LEU A 186 -29.62 -20.37 -5.29
CA LEU A 186 -28.36 -20.48 -4.55
C LEU A 186 -28.42 -21.75 -3.71
N SER A 187 -27.53 -22.69 -4.00
CA SER A 187 -27.37 -23.91 -3.21
C SER A 187 -26.33 -23.68 -2.13
N LEU A 188 -26.73 -23.92 -0.88
CA LEU A 188 -25.84 -23.86 0.27
C LEU A 188 -25.49 -25.31 0.64
N ASN A 189 -24.30 -25.75 0.28
CA ASN A 189 -23.81 -27.09 0.58
C ASN A 189 -23.00 -27.03 1.88
N PHE A 190 -23.49 -27.72 2.90
CA PHE A 190 -22.78 -27.91 4.15
C PHE A 190 -22.43 -29.39 4.30
N LYS A 191 -21.13 -29.67 4.38
CA LYS A 191 -20.62 -31.02 4.57
C LYS A 191 -20.26 -31.22 6.05
N PHE A 192 -21.01 -32.11 6.72
CA PHE A 192 -20.78 -32.49 8.13
C PHE A 192 -19.54 -33.38 8.26
#